data_5e65071515bf690cd11c848bafe43a14
#
_entry.id   5e65071515bf690cd11c848bafe43a14
#
_cell.length_a   1.000
_cell.length_b   1.000
_cell.length_c   1.000
_cell.angle_alpha   90.00
_cell.angle_beta   90.00
_cell.angle_gamma   90.00
#
_symmetry.space_group_name_H-M   'P 1'
#
loop_
_entity.id
_entity.type
_entity.pdbx_description
1 polymer ?
#
loop_
_entity_poly.entity_id
_entity_poly.type
_entity_poly.pdbx_seq_one_letter_code
_entity_poly.pdbx_strand_id
1 'polypeptide(L)'
;NGKGFAAAVDLVMEANAIGGRHGLGMSDQIENRIIEAKSRGIYEAPGMALLHAAYERLVNAIHNEDTIAQYHAEGRRLGRLMYEGRWLDPQALMIRESLQRWVGAAVTGEVTLRLRRGEDYSILDTTGPAFSYHPDKLSMERTEDSAFGPVDRIGQLTMRNLDIADSRAKLEQYAGLGLIGTGSPTVGASQAAATGLIGTMPELPQGGAEAIASRGEVSEEDALLDRAAMESGTD
;
A
#
# COMPACT_ATOMS: atom_id res chain seq x y z
N ASN A 1 -2.61 -21.00 16.95
CA ASN A 1 -2.46 -21.96 18.08
C ASN A 1 -3.74 -22.13 18.91
N GLY A 2 -4.83 -21.40 18.63
CA GLY A 2 -6.09 -21.46 19.39
C GLY A 2 -6.01 -20.98 20.86
N LYS A 3 -4.90 -20.36 21.27
CA LYS A 3 -4.71 -19.84 22.61
C LYS A 3 -5.28 -18.41 22.72
N GLY A 4 -6.31 -18.26 23.55
CA GLY A 4 -6.83 -16.94 23.89
C GLY A 4 -6.06 -16.31 25.05
N PHE A 5 -6.04 -14.98 25.11
CA PHE A 5 -5.40 -14.20 26.17
C PHE A 5 -6.42 -13.26 26.80
N ALA A 6 -6.55 -13.30 28.13
CA ALA A 6 -7.42 -12.40 28.86
C ALA A 6 -6.75 -11.04 29.13
N ALA A 7 -5.43 -11.01 29.25
CA ALA A 7 -4.67 -9.80 29.47
C ALA A 7 -3.74 -9.48 28.30
N ALA A 8 -3.66 -8.20 27.93
CA ALA A 8 -2.79 -7.73 26.86
C ALA A 8 -1.30 -8.03 27.13
N VAL A 9 -0.88 -8.03 28.41
CA VAL A 9 0.49 -8.36 28.81
C VAL A 9 0.85 -9.79 28.40
N ASP A 10 -0.04 -10.75 28.66
CA ASP A 10 0.20 -12.17 28.30
C ASP A 10 0.28 -12.36 26.79
N LEU A 11 -0.54 -11.64 26.02
CA LEU A 11 -0.47 -11.61 24.57
C LEU A 11 0.90 -11.12 24.08
N VAL A 12 1.37 -9.98 24.62
CA VAL A 12 2.66 -9.40 24.22
C VAL A 12 3.82 -10.32 24.62
N MET A 13 3.76 -10.93 25.81
CA MET A 13 4.78 -11.89 26.26
C MET A 13 4.86 -13.11 25.36
N GLU A 14 3.73 -13.67 24.94
CA GLU A 14 3.70 -14.80 24.00
C GLU A 14 4.20 -14.37 22.62
N ALA A 15 3.78 -13.21 22.12
CA ALA A 15 4.25 -12.66 20.85
C ALA A 15 5.78 -12.42 20.88
N ASN A 16 6.33 -11.93 21.99
CA ASN A 16 7.78 -11.80 22.20
C ASN A 16 8.49 -13.15 22.15
N ALA A 17 7.94 -14.18 22.82
CA ALA A 17 8.52 -15.51 22.83
C ALA A 17 8.50 -16.14 21.42
N ILE A 18 7.43 -15.93 20.65
CA ILE A 18 7.30 -16.43 19.29
C ILE A 18 8.25 -15.69 18.35
N GLY A 19 8.16 -14.36 18.30
CA GLY A 19 9.00 -13.53 17.41
C GLY A 19 10.48 -13.68 17.73
N GLY A 20 10.86 -13.69 19.01
CA GLY A 20 12.24 -13.83 19.47
C GLY A 20 12.90 -15.16 19.06
N ARG A 21 12.16 -16.27 19.13
CA ARG A 21 12.68 -17.58 18.63
C ARG A 21 13.04 -17.56 17.14
N HIS A 22 12.41 -16.71 16.37
CA HIS A 22 12.65 -16.57 14.94
C HIS A 22 13.63 -15.44 14.61
N GLY A 23 13.97 -14.58 15.57
CA GLY A 23 14.82 -13.41 15.34
C GLY A 23 14.12 -12.25 14.65
N LEU A 24 12.76 -12.19 14.74
CA LEU A 24 11.95 -11.11 14.20
C LEU A 24 12.08 -9.85 15.10
N GLY A 25 12.03 -8.66 14.52
CA GLY A 25 11.96 -7.40 15.24
C GLY A 25 13.31 -6.86 15.71
N MET A 26 14.39 -7.24 15.04
CA MET A 26 15.70 -6.62 15.21
C MET A 26 15.85 -5.41 14.31
N SER A 27 16.38 -4.31 14.83
CA SER A 27 16.72 -3.15 13.99
C SER A 27 18.02 -2.49 14.43
N ASP A 28 18.82 -2.05 13.45
CA ASP A 28 20.05 -1.27 13.64
C ASP A 28 19.83 0.08 12.96
N GLN A 29 19.76 1.13 13.76
CA GLN A 29 19.35 2.46 13.29
C GLN A 29 20.35 3.54 13.68
N ILE A 30 20.54 4.50 12.77
CA ILE A 30 21.17 5.79 13.10
C ILE A 30 20.03 6.79 13.32
N GLU A 31 19.87 7.27 14.52
CA GLU A 31 18.74 8.09 14.96
C GLU A 31 19.18 9.43 15.58
N ASN A 32 18.26 10.40 15.54
CA ASN A 32 18.42 11.67 16.24
C ASN A 32 17.94 11.52 17.68
N ARG A 33 18.78 11.96 18.63
CA ARG A 33 18.38 12.11 20.03
C ARG A 33 17.66 13.44 20.27
N ILE A 34 16.97 13.57 21.40
CA ILE A 34 16.30 14.82 21.80
C ILE A 34 17.26 16.00 21.80
N ILE A 35 18.52 15.77 22.14
CA ILE A 35 19.60 16.76 22.15
C ILE A 35 20.18 17.05 20.74
N GLU A 36 19.51 16.63 19.69
CA GLU A 36 19.90 16.78 18.27
C GLU A 36 21.21 16.07 17.87
N ALA A 37 21.82 15.30 18.78
CA ALA A 37 22.95 14.45 18.43
C ALA A 37 22.48 13.17 17.74
N LYS A 38 23.31 12.65 16.84
CA LYS A 38 23.08 11.34 16.23
C LYS A 38 23.69 10.23 17.08
N SER A 39 23.01 9.11 17.13
CA SER A 39 23.52 7.88 17.74
C SER A 39 23.09 6.66 16.94
N ARG A 40 23.87 5.59 17.07
CA ARG A 40 23.46 4.26 16.60
C ARG A 40 22.77 3.53 17.74
N GLY A 41 21.60 2.95 17.47
CA GLY A 41 20.87 2.11 18.39
C GLY A 41 20.56 0.76 17.76
N ILE A 42 20.70 -0.31 18.55
CA ILE A 42 20.26 -1.66 18.18
C ILE A 42 19.08 -1.99 19.11
N TYR A 43 17.97 -2.34 18.50
CA TYR A 43 16.71 -2.57 19.20
C TYR A 43 16.20 -3.96 18.92
N GLU A 44 15.54 -4.54 19.93
CA GLU A 44 14.82 -5.81 19.84
C GLU A 44 13.38 -5.59 20.29
N ALA A 45 12.44 -5.82 19.40
CA ALA A 45 11.01 -5.70 19.71
C ALA A 45 10.19 -6.80 19.01
N PRO A 46 10.48 -8.09 19.24
CA PRO A 46 9.92 -9.18 18.46
C PRO A 46 8.40 -9.27 18.56
N GLY A 47 7.82 -9.09 19.74
CA GLY A 47 6.37 -9.12 19.91
C GLY A 47 5.66 -7.96 19.21
N MET A 48 6.21 -6.76 19.33
CA MET A 48 5.64 -5.59 18.68
C MET A 48 5.76 -5.68 17.15
N ALA A 49 6.87 -6.19 16.62
CA ALA A 49 7.03 -6.42 15.19
C ALA A 49 6.01 -7.42 14.66
N LEU A 50 5.80 -8.54 15.38
CA LEU A 50 4.80 -9.55 15.02
C LEU A 50 3.37 -8.99 15.04
N LEU A 51 3.01 -8.30 16.13
CA LEU A 51 1.68 -7.70 16.28
C LEU A 51 1.46 -6.57 15.27
N HIS A 52 2.49 -5.77 14.99
CA HIS A 52 2.42 -4.72 13.98
C HIS A 52 2.19 -5.29 12.58
N ALA A 53 2.91 -6.34 12.18
CA ALA A 53 2.71 -6.99 10.89
C ALA A 53 1.27 -7.48 10.69
N ALA A 54 0.68 -8.07 11.74
CA ALA A 54 -0.71 -8.52 11.71
C ALA A 54 -1.69 -7.34 11.69
N TYR A 55 -1.49 -6.33 12.52
CA TYR A 55 -2.35 -5.16 12.62
C TYR A 55 -2.33 -4.33 11.34
N GLU A 56 -1.16 -4.08 10.79
CA GLU A 56 -0.98 -3.36 9.52
C GLU A 56 -1.72 -4.06 8.36
N ARG A 57 -1.69 -5.39 8.34
CA ARG A 57 -2.44 -6.16 7.33
C ARG A 57 -3.95 -5.91 7.46
N LEU A 58 -4.49 -5.84 8.67
CA LEU A 58 -5.91 -5.55 8.90
C LEU A 58 -6.28 -4.11 8.58
N VAL A 59 -5.45 -3.14 8.96
CA VAL A 59 -5.64 -1.72 8.61
C VAL A 59 -5.76 -1.55 7.11
N ASN A 60 -4.84 -2.17 6.34
CA ASN A 60 -4.86 -2.12 4.88
C ASN A 60 -6.06 -2.85 4.25
N ALA A 61 -6.59 -3.89 4.88
CA ALA A 61 -7.77 -4.61 4.38
C ALA A 61 -9.08 -3.85 4.63
N ILE A 62 -9.13 -2.96 5.63
CA ILE A 62 -10.35 -2.31 6.12
C ILE A 62 -10.48 -0.87 5.63
N HIS A 63 -9.40 -0.10 5.66
CA HIS A 63 -9.44 1.33 5.39
C HIS A 63 -9.03 1.68 3.96
N ASN A 64 -9.51 2.84 3.48
CA ASN A 64 -9.08 3.41 2.22
C ASN A 64 -7.70 4.07 2.32
N GLU A 65 -7.08 4.34 1.17
CA GLU A 65 -5.71 4.87 1.06
C GLU A 65 -5.50 6.17 1.85
N ASP A 66 -6.44 7.12 1.78
CA ASP A 66 -6.33 8.42 2.46
C ASP A 66 -6.36 8.26 3.98
N THR A 67 -7.23 7.40 4.50
CA THR A 67 -7.29 7.08 5.92
C THR A 67 -6.01 6.42 6.40
N ILE A 68 -5.46 5.47 5.64
CA ILE A 68 -4.19 4.80 5.93
C ILE A 68 -3.04 5.81 5.93
N ALA A 69 -2.97 6.69 4.93
CA ALA A 69 -1.94 7.73 4.86
C ALA A 69 -1.98 8.66 6.07
N GLN A 70 -3.18 9.10 6.48
CA GLN A 70 -3.35 9.91 7.69
C GLN A 70 -2.96 9.15 8.96
N TYR A 71 -3.39 7.89 9.08
CA TYR A 71 -3.02 7.03 10.20
C TYR A 71 -1.50 6.95 10.38
N HIS A 72 -0.76 6.71 9.32
CA HIS A 72 0.70 6.66 9.37
C HIS A 72 1.33 8.01 9.71
N ALA A 73 0.81 9.11 9.16
CA ALA A 73 1.32 10.45 9.43
C ALA A 73 1.14 10.82 10.91
N GLU A 74 -0.06 10.63 11.45
CA GLU A 74 -0.37 10.92 12.84
C GLU A 74 0.30 9.93 13.80
N GLY A 75 0.47 8.67 13.40
CA GLY A 75 1.23 7.68 14.16
C GLY A 75 2.68 8.07 14.34
N ARG A 76 3.35 8.57 13.29
CA ARG A 76 4.72 9.10 13.38
C ARG A 76 4.79 10.32 14.30
N ARG A 77 3.82 11.22 14.22
CA ARG A 77 3.74 12.40 15.09
C ARG A 77 3.54 12.02 16.55
N LEU A 78 2.65 11.07 16.81
CA LEU A 78 2.45 10.52 18.14
C LEU A 78 3.72 9.86 18.69
N GLY A 79 4.41 9.06 17.87
CA GLY A 79 5.68 8.44 18.24
C GLY A 79 6.74 9.47 18.66
N ARG A 80 6.81 10.61 17.97
CA ARG A 80 7.68 11.72 18.34
C ARG A 80 7.32 12.32 19.70
N LEU A 81 6.04 12.57 19.94
CA LEU A 81 5.56 13.09 21.24
C LEU A 81 5.85 12.10 22.38
N MET A 82 5.66 10.80 22.12
CA MET A 82 5.98 9.76 23.10
C MET A 82 7.49 9.72 23.41
N TYR A 83 8.34 9.81 22.40
CA TYR A 83 9.78 9.87 22.57
C TYR A 83 10.25 11.07 23.41
N GLU A 84 9.56 12.20 23.26
CA GLU A 84 9.79 13.43 24.04
C GLU A 84 9.19 13.36 25.48
N GLY A 85 8.55 12.27 25.86
CA GLY A 85 7.87 12.12 27.17
C GLY A 85 6.54 12.86 27.26
N ARG A 86 5.97 13.31 26.15
CA ARG A 86 4.75 14.13 26.05
C ARG A 86 3.47 13.31 25.89
N TRP A 87 3.40 12.14 26.48
CA TRP A 87 2.26 11.22 26.39
C TRP A 87 0.93 11.81 26.84
N LEU A 88 0.96 12.69 27.84
CA LEU A 88 -0.22 13.36 28.42
C LEU A 88 -0.45 14.77 27.86
N ASP A 89 0.35 15.19 26.88
CA ASP A 89 0.13 16.45 26.17
C ASP A 89 -1.22 16.42 25.45
N PRO A 90 -1.98 17.52 25.45
CA PRO A 90 -3.26 17.61 24.72
C PRO A 90 -3.18 17.15 23.29
N GLN A 91 -2.09 17.46 22.58
CA GLN A 91 -1.87 17.03 21.20
C GLN A 91 -1.75 15.49 21.10
N ALA A 92 -1.02 14.85 22.03
CA ALA A 92 -0.91 13.40 22.05
C ALA A 92 -2.27 12.74 22.36
N LEU A 93 -3.03 13.30 23.27
CA LEU A 93 -4.39 12.83 23.60
C LEU A 93 -5.32 12.94 22.39
N MET A 94 -5.34 14.08 21.70
CA MET A 94 -6.16 14.30 20.49
C MET A 94 -5.83 13.27 19.40
N ILE A 95 -4.56 13.03 19.13
CA ILE A 95 -4.13 12.07 18.10
C ILE A 95 -4.57 10.66 18.53
N ARG A 96 -4.29 10.25 19.75
CA ARG A 96 -4.66 8.92 20.26
C ARG A 96 -6.16 8.66 20.17
N GLU A 97 -6.97 9.59 20.67
CA GLU A 97 -8.43 9.46 20.60
C GLU A 97 -8.95 9.41 19.16
N SER A 98 -8.40 10.25 18.29
CA SER A 98 -8.78 10.27 16.89
C SER A 98 -8.47 8.93 16.23
N LEU A 99 -7.23 8.45 16.35
CA LEU A 99 -6.82 7.19 15.74
C LEU A 99 -7.55 5.98 16.33
N GLN A 100 -7.75 5.96 17.65
CA GLN A 100 -8.49 4.89 18.30
C GLN A 100 -9.95 4.84 17.85
N ARG A 101 -10.59 5.99 17.78
CA ARG A 101 -12.02 6.11 17.44
C ARG A 101 -12.29 5.82 15.97
N TRP A 102 -11.49 6.40 15.07
CA TRP A 102 -11.82 6.41 13.64
C TRP A 102 -11.07 5.35 12.83
N VAL A 103 -9.96 4.83 13.36
CA VAL A 103 -9.20 3.75 12.73
C VAL A 103 -9.30 2.48 13.55
N GLY A 104 -8.79 2.48 14.77
CA GLY A 104 -8.66 1.28 15.60
C GLY A 104 -9.98 0.58 15.90
N ALA A 105 -11.08 1.34 16.11
CA ALA A 105 -12.39 0.76 16.43
C ALA A 105 -12.96 -0.13 15.32
N ALA A 106 -12.58 0.08 14.05
CA ALA A 106 -13.01 -0.73 12.92
C ALA A 106 -12.10 -1.96 12.69
N VAL A 107 -10.88 -1.96 13.25
CA VAL A 107 -9.89 -2.99 12.98
C VAL A 107 -10.20 -4.26 13.77
N THR A 108 -10.84 -5.21 13.09
CA THR A 108 -11.19 -6.53 13.63
C THR A 108 -10.97 -7.59 12.55
N GLY A 109 -10.28 -8.67 12.90
CA GLY A 109 -10.04 -9.77 11.97
C GLY A 109 -8.97 -10.72 12.48
N GLU A 110 -8.65 -11.68 11.66
CA GLU A 110 -7.63 -12.69 11.91
C GLU A 110 -6.57 -12.65 10.81
N VAL A 111 -5.31 -12.74 11.21
CA VAL A 111 -4.17 -12.82 10.28
C VAL A 111 -3.32 -14.03 10.65
N THR A 112 -3.15 -14.93 9.70
CA THR A 112 -2.27 -16.08 9.86
C THR A 112 -0.90 -15.77 9.27
N LEU A 113 0.12 -15.77 10.13
CA LEU A 113 1.51 -15.51 9.75
C LEU A 113 2.35 -16.79 9.86
N ARG A 114 3.20 -17.01 8.87
CA ARG A 114 4.27 -18.03 8.93
C ARG A 114 5.61 -17.32 9.09
N LEU A 115 6.21 -17.45 10.27
CA LEU A 115 7.53 -16.91 10.54
C LEU A 115 8.61 -17.86 10.04
N ARG A 116 9.69 -17.29 9.51
CA ARG A 116 10.95 -17.95 9.20
C ARG A 116 12.05 -17.34 10.05
N ARG A 117 13.25 -17.85 9.91
CA ARG A 117 14.39 -17.32 10.66
C ARG A 117 14.77 -15.93 10.16
N GLY A 118 14.96 -14.97 11.09
CA GLY A 118 15.29 -13.58 10.81
C GLY A 118 14.02 -12.73 10.62
N GLU A 119 14.12 -11.65 9.84
CA GLU A 119 13.03 -10.71 9.55
C GLU A 119 12.03 -11.24 8.49
N ASP A 120 12.10 -12.53 8.16
CA ASP A 120 11.28 -13.11 7.11
C ASP A 120 9.98 -13.72 7.64
N TYR A 121 8.87 -13.31 7.02
CA TYR A 121 7.54 -13.91 7.26
C TYR A 121 6.70 -13.91 6.00
N SER A 122 5.67 -14.75 5.98
CA SER A 122 4.61 -14.72 4.96
C SER A 122 3.26 -14.57 5.63
N ILE A 123 2.39 -13.78 5.04
CA ILE A 123 0.97 -13.76 5.38
C ILE A 123 0.33 -14.91 4.60
N LEU A 124 -0.27 -15.86 5.32
CA LEU A 124 -0.92 -17.02 4.73
C LEU A 124 -2.40 -16.80 4.52
N ASP A 125 -3.03 -16.10 5.46
CA ASP A 125 -4.46 -15.84 5.41
C ASP A 125 -4.80 -14.54 6.14
N THR A 126 -5.92 -13.92 5.72
CA THR A 126 -6.45 -12.72 6.33
C THR A 126 -7.97 -12.74 6.21
N THR A 127 -8.68 -12.75 7.34
CA THR A 127 -10.14 -12.76 7.37
C THR A 127 -10.69 -11.72 8.34
N GLY A 128 -11.86 -11.17 8.06
CA GLY A 128 -12.52 -10.20 8.94
C GLY A 128 -13.87 -9.75 8.41
N PRO A 129 -14.74 -9.21 9.30
CA PRO A 129 -16.13 -8.87 8.97
C PRO A 129 -16.26 -7.53 8.21
N ALA A 130 -15.25 -6.66 8.24
CA ALA A 130 -15.35 -5.27 7.79
C ALA A 130 -14.35 -4.92 6.68
N PHE A 131 -13.95 -5.87 5.85
CA PHE A 131 -12.99 -5.62 4.79
C PHE A 131 -13.56 -4.75 3.68
N SER A 132 -12.78 -3.78 3.24
CA SER A 132 -12.99 -3.04 2.00
C SER A 132 -12.47 -3.80 0.77
N TYR A 133 -11.59 -4.77 0.99
CA TYR A 133 -11.11 -5.67 -0.04
C TYR A 133 -12.18 -6.72 -0.37
N HIS A 134 -12.74 -6.61 -1.56
CA HIS A 134 -13.74 -7.53 -2.10
C HIS A 134 -13.22 -8.09 -3.42
N PRO A 135 -12.57 -9.27 -3.42
CA PRO A 135 -11.99 -9.84 -4.63
C PRO A 135 -13.03 -10.11 -5.73
N ASP A 136 -14.27 -10.35 -5.34
CA ASP A 136 -15.43 -10.57 -6.22
C ASP A 136 -16.04 -9.29 -6.81
N LYS A 137 -15.74 -8.09 -6.26
CA LYS A 137 -16.42 -6.84 -6.66
C LYS A 137 -15.49 -5.72 -7.04
N LEU A 138 -14.45 -5.46 -6.24
CA LEU A 138 -13.60 -4.27 -6.30
C LEU A 138 -12.11 -4.63 -6.31
N SER A 139 -11.74 -5.76 -6.91
CA SER A 139 -10.36 -6.19 -7.02
C SER A 139 -9.81 -6.01 -8.44
N MET A 140 -8.49 -6.02 -8.54
CA MET A 140 -7.81 -6.04 -9.83
C MET A 140 -7.81 -7.43 -10.46
N GLU A 141 -8.17 -8.47 -9.69
CA GLU A 141 -8.37 -9.81 -10.21
C GLU A 141 -9.60 -9.85 -11.11
N ARG A 142 -9.47 -10.51 -12.24
CA ARG A 142 -10.59 -10.68 -13.18
C ARG A 142 -11.59 -11.68 -12.60
N THR A 143 -12.82 -11.21 -12.40
CA THR A 143 -13.99 -12.06 -12.14
C THR A 143 -15.05 -11.75 -13.20
N GLU A 144 -15.87 -12.72 -13.54
CA GLU A 144 -16.94 -12.57 -14.55
C GLU A 144 -17.95 -11.48 -14.18
N ASP A 145 -18.14 -11.24 -12.87
CA ASP A 145 -19.09 -10.26 -12.32
C ASP A 145 -18.40 -8.98 -11.78
N SER A 146 -17.32 -8.53 -12.37
CA SER A 146 -16.64 -7.30 -11.93
C SER A 146 -17.56 -6.08 -12.06
N ALA A 147 -17.72 -5.30 -10.99
CA ALA A 147 -18.51 -4.07 -10.98
C ALA A 147 -17.97 -2.96 -11.90
N PHE A 148 -16.76 -3.10 -12.44
CA PHE A 148 -16.12 -2.16 -13.34
C PHE A 148 -15.27 -2.90 -14.38
N GLY A 149 -15.13 -2.30 -15.57
CA GLY A 149 -14.42 -2.86 -16.71
C GLY A 149 -13.22 -2.03 -17.17
N PRO A 150 -12.55 -2.45 -18.24
CA PRO A 150 -11.44 -1.70 -18.84
C PRO A 150 -11.80 -0.27 -19.23
N VAL A 151 -13.04 -0.02 -19.65
CA VAL A 151 -13.52 1.32 -20.06
C VAL A 151 -13.50 2.30 -18.89
N ASP A 152 -13.95 1.87 -17.71
CA ASP A 152 -13.97 2.70 -16.52
C ASP A 152 -12.54 3.10 -16.09
N ARG A 153 -11.60 2.16 -16.22
CA ARG A 153 -10.18 2.39 -15.92
C ARG A 153 -9.52 3.32 -16.93
N ILE A 154 -9.86 3.21 -18.21
CA ILE A 154 -9.34 4.09 -19.26
C ILE A 154 -9.74 5.53 -18.97
N GLY A 155 -11.00 5.79 -18.61
CA GLY A 155 -11.46 7.13 -18.25
C GLY A 155 -10.67 7.72 -17.07
N GLN A 156 -10.47 6.95 -16.02
CA GLN A 156 -9.69 7.37 -14.86
C GLN A 156 -8.22 7.66 -15.21
N LEU A 157 -7.59 6.81 -16.01
CA LEU A 157 -6.21 7.02 -16.47
C LEU A 157 -6.09 8.23 -17.37
N THR A 158 -7.08 8.50 -18.22
CA THR A 158 -7.13 9.69 -19.07
C THR A 158 -7.14 10.97 -18.25
N MET A 159 -8.01 11.05 -17.23
CA MET A 159 -8.06 12.21 -16.32
C MET A 159 -6.75 12.40 -15.57
N ARG A 160 -6.16 11.32 -15.07
CA ARG A 160 -4.85 11.39 -14.39
C ARG A 160 -3.73 11.82 -15.34
N ASN A 161 -3.74 11.38 -16.58
CA ASN A 161 -2.75 11.80 -17.58
C ASN A 161 -2.83 13.29 -17.92
N LEU A 162 -4.03 13.88 -17.92
CA LEU A 162 -4.21 15.33 -18.06
C LEU A 162 -3.57 16.08 -16.90
N ASP A 163 -3.82 15.66 -15.66
CA ASP A 163 -3.22 16.24 -14.46
C ASP A 163 -1.69 16.13 -14.47
N ILE A 164 -1.15 15.00 -14.90
CA ILE A 164 0.29 14.79 -15.07
C ILE A 164 0.86 15.71 -16.14
N ALA A 165 0.15 15.90 -17.27
CA ALA A 165 0.58 16.81 -18.33
C ALA A 165 0.64 18.27 -17.85
N ASP A 166 -0.37 18.70 -17.10
CA ASP A 166 -0.39 20.04 -16.50
C ASP A 166 0.75 20.24 -15.48
N SER A 167 1.04 19.21 -14.70
CA SER A 167 2.15 19.24 -13.76
C SER A 167 3.50 19.34 -14.47
N ARG A 168 3.69 18.65 -15.60
CA ARG A 168 4.89 18.74 -16.44
C ARG A 168 5.05 20.12 -17.07
N ALA A 169 3.98 20.73 -17.55
CA ALA A 169 4.01 22.08 -18.09
C ALA A 169 4.48 23.10 -17.05
N LYS A 170 4.13 22.93 -15.78
CA LYS A 170 4.65 23.76 -14.67
C LYS A 170 6.15 23.63 -14.47
N LEU A 171 6.74 22.44 -14.70
CA LEU A 171 8.19 22.25 -14.59
C LEU A 171 8.95 23.11 -15.61
N GLU A 172 8.47 23.25 -16.82
CA GLU A 172 9.05 24.12 -17.84
C GLU A 172 8.99 25.60 -17.41
N GLN A 173 7.88 26.02 -16.85
CA GLN A 173 7.71 27.35 -16.29
C GLN A 173 8.69 27.60 -15.13
N TYR A 174 8.84 26.65 -14.21
CA TYR A 174 9.77 26.77 -13.09
C TYR A 174 11.24 26.79 -13.54
N ALA A 175 11.57 26.03 -14.59
CA ALA A 175 12.90 26.10 -15.22
C ALA A 175 13.14 27.47 -15.87
N GLY A 176 12.14 28.02 -16.57
CA GLY A 176 12.20 29.36 -17.15
C GLY A 176 12.34 30.48 -16.12
N LEU A 177 11.82 30.28 -14.90
CA LEU A 177 11.97 31.19 -13.76
C LEU A 177 13.29 30.98 -12.98
N GLY A 178 14.14 30.04 -13.38
CA GLY A 178 15.39 29.71 -12.69
C GLY A 178 15.20 29.00 -11.34
N LEU A 179 13.99 28.54 -11.02
CA LEU A 179 13.69 27.83 -9.77
C LEU A 179 14.19 26.38 -9.78
N ILE A 180 14.34 25.80 -10.97
CA ILE A 180 14.96 24.48 -11.18
C ILE A 180 16.09 24.63 -12.20
N GLY A 181 17.27 24.09 -11.87
CA GLY A 181 18.41 24.09 -12.80
C GLY A 181 18.15 23.20 -14.02
N THR A 182 18.63 23.61 -15.19
CA THR A 182 18.52 22.82 -16.43
C THR A 182 19.24 21.47 -16.37
N GLY A 183 20.09 21.25 -15.37
CA GLY A 183 20.74 19.96 -15.07
C GLY A 183 20.02 19.14 -13.99
N SER A 184 18.84 19.54 -13.54
CA SER A 184 18.04 18.75 -12.59
C SER A 184 17.59 17.45 -13.24
N PRO A 185 17.68 16.29 -12.56
CA PRO A 185 17.17 15.01 -13.07
C PRO A 185 15.70 15.06 -13.51
N THR A 186 14.89 15.94 -12.90
CA THR A 186 13.50 16.16 -13.25
C THR A 186 13.33 16.84 -14.61
N VAL A 187 14.18 17.80 -14.94
CA VAL A 187 14.15 18.48 -16.25
C VAL A 187 14.67 17.55 -17.35
N GLY A 188 15.73 16.79 -17.06
CA GLY A 188 16.26 15.77 -17.97
C GLY A 188 15.25 14.65 -18.24
N ALA A 189 14.51 14.21 -17.24
CA ALA A 189 13.43 13.23 -17.41
C ALA A 189 12.27 13.79 -18.23
N SER A 190 11.93 15.07 -18.07
CA SER A 190 10.90 15.74 -18.88
C SER A 190 11.34 15.87 -20.35
N GLN A 191 12.61 16.23 -20.61
CA GLN A 191 13.14 16.30 -21.96
C GLN A 191 13.27 14.91 -22.61
N ALA A 192 13.66 13.89 -21.87
CA ALA A 192 13.71 12.50 -22.34
C ALA A 192 12.31 11.98 -22.69
N ALA A 193 11.29 12.37 -21.94
CA ALA A 193 9.90 12.06 -22.25
C ALA A 193 9.40 12.79 -23.49
N ALA A 194 9.81 14.06 -23.66
CA ALA A 194 9.49 14.86 -24.86
C ALA A 194 10.23 14.39 -26.12
N THR A 195 11.38 13.72 -25.98
CA THR A 195 12.17 13.19 -27.10
C THR A 195 11.81 11.74 -27.50
N GLY A 196 10.73 11.19 -26.99
CA GLY A 196 10.22 9.89 -27.45
C GLY A 196 10.92 8.65 -26.88
N LEU A 197 11.78 8.80 -25.87
CA LEU A 197 12.41 7.69 -25.13
C LEU A 197 11.46 7.01 -24.15
N ILE A 198 10.37 7.67 -23.78
CA ILE A 198 9.18 7.04 -23.22
C ILE A 198 8.17 7.10 -24.37
N GLY A 199 7.87 5.96 -24.97
CA GLY A 199 7.10 5.86 -26.20
C GLY A 199 5.95 6.87 -26.27
N THR A 200 5.87 7.59 -27.37
CA THR A 200 4.70 8.42 -27.70
C THR A 200 3.47 7.56 -27.47
N MET A 201 2.61 7.99 -26.58
CA MET A 201 1.27 7.39 -26.48
C MET A 201 0.71 7.37 -27.89
N PRO A 202 0.26 6.22 -28.42
CA PRO A 202 -0.42 6.21 -29.70
C PRO A 202 -1.58 7.21 -29.60
N GLU A 203 -1.70 8.09 -30.61
CA GLU A 203 -2.87 8.95 -30.72
C GLU A 203 -4.10 8.04 -30.63
N LEU A 204 -4.93 8.30 -29.64
CA LEU A 204 -6.20 7.59 -29.50
C LEU A 204 -7.01 7.90 -30.77
N PRO A 205 -7.46 6.91 -31.53
CA PRO A 205 -8.24 7.14 -32.72
C PRO A 205 -9.46 7.98 -32.36
N GLN A 206 -9.59 9.13 -33.05
CA GLN A 206 -10.78 9.98 -32.94
C GLN A 206 -11.96 9.18 -33.48
N GLY A 207 -12.76 8.58 -32.57
CA GLY A 207 -13.87 7.68 -32.94
C GLY A 207 -14.01 6.48 -31.98
N GLY A 208 -13.42 6.55 -30.80
CA GLY A 208 -13.15 5.42 -29.95
C GLY A 208 -14.33 4.64 -29.34
N ALA A 209 -15.58 5.06 -29.47
CA ALA A 209 -16.68 4.27 -28.92
C ALA A 209 -17.13 3.12 -29.85
N GLU A 210 -17.08 3.30 -31.15
CA GLU A 210 -17.47 2.26 -32.11
C GLU A 210 -16.37 1.23 -32.41
N ALA A 211 -15.09 1.62 -32.34
CA ALA A 211 -13.96 0.71 -32.59
C ALA A 211 -13.69 -0.27 -31.44
N ILE A 212 -14.17 0.01 -30.23
CA ILE A 212 -14.01 -0.89 -29.06
C ILE A 212 -15.11 -1.96 -29.05
N ALA A 213 -16.30 -1.65 -29.52
CA ALA A 213 -17.39 -2.61 -29.64
C ALA A 213 -17.11 -3.73 -30.66
N SER A 214 -16.34 -3.46 -31.70
CA SER A 214 -15.97 -4.44 -32.74
C SER A 214 -14.79 -5.37 -32.40
N ARG A 215 -14.08 -5.11 -31.29
CA ARG A 215 -12.99 -5.98 -30.78
C ARG A 215 -13.42 -6.94 -29.68
N GLY A 216 -14.68 -6.92 -29.29
CA GLY A 216 -15.26 -7.82 -28.30
C GLY A 216 -15.74 -9.16 -28.83
N GLU A 217 -15.72 -9.37 -30.13
CA GLU A 217 -15.96 -10.69 -30.70
C GLU A 217 -14.67 -11.51 -30.65
N VAL A 218 -14.56 -12.34 -29.62
CA VAL A 218 -13.55 -13.42 -29.55
C VAL A 218 -13.77 -14.29 -30.80
N SER A 219 -12.75 -14.42 -31.65
CA SER A 219 -12.87 -15.29 -32.82
C SER A 219 -13.15 -16.73 -32.37
N GLU A 220 -13.96 -17.46 -33.14
CA GLU A 220 -14.24 -18.87 -32.84
C GLU A 220 -12.95 -19.71 -32.74
N GLU A 221 -11.84 -19.28 -33.32
CA GLU A 221 -10.52 -19.92 -33.20
C GLU A 221 -9.91 -19.77 -31.82
N ASP A 222 -10.05 -18.62 -31.14
CA ASP A 222 -9.53 -18.42 -29.76
C ASP A 222 -10.36 -19.21 -28.73
N ALA A 223 -11.66 -19.35 -28.97
CA ALA A 223 -12.54 -20.17 -28.12
C ALA A 223 -12.27 -21.69 -28.26
N LEU A 224 -11.76 -22.12 -29.42
CA LEU A 224 -11.35 -23.52 -29.65
C LEU A 224 -10.00 -23.86 -29.01
N LEU A 225 -9.07 -22.89 -28.93
CA LEU A 225 -7.78 -23.07 -28.27
C LEU A 225 -7.92 -23.18 -26.75
N ASP A 226 -8.82 -22.40 -26.15
CA ASP A 226 -9.10 -22.49 -24.71
C ASP A 226 -9.81 -23.81 -24.31
N ARG A 227 -10.67 -24.37 -25.19
CA ARG A 227 -11.27 -25.69 -24.98
C ARG A 227 -10.26 -26.82 -25.05
N ALA A 228 -9.32 -26.77 -26.01
CA ALA A 228 -8.27 -27.78 -26.15
C ALA A 228 -7.28 -27.78 -24.97
N ALA A 229 -7.05 -26.63 -24.35
CA ALA A 229 -6.19 -26.52 -23.15
C ALA A 229 -6.85 -27.08 -21.90
N MET A 230 -8.17 -27.06 -21.78
CA MET A 230 -8.90 -27.66 -20.65
C MET A 230 -9.06 -29.19 -20.72
N GLU A 231 -9.05 -29.78 -21.92
CA GLU A 231 -9.19 -31.23 -22.10
C GLU A 231 -7.85 -32.01 -21.96
N SER A 232 -6.71 -31.32 -21.97
CA SER A 232 -5.39 -31.95 -21.83
C SER A 232 -4.83 -32.02 -20.39
N GLY A 233 -5.60 -31.64 -19.40
CA GLY A 233 -5.20 -31.52 -17.99
C GLY A 233 -5.73 -32.61 -17.04
N THR A 234 -6.24 -33.73 -17.54
CA THR A 234 -6.65 -34.87 -16.70
C THR A 234 -5.95 -36.14 -17.18
N ASP A 235 -4.78 -36.41 -16.58
CA ASP A 235 -4.25 -37.72 -16.24
C ASP A 235 -3.25 -37.61 -15.07
#